data_4bdb2d7fb67626e275c3361175739a60
#
_entry.id   4bdb2d7fb67626e275c3361175739a60
#
_cell.length_a   1.000
_cell.length_b   1.000
_cell.length_c   1.000
_cell.angle_alpha   90.00
_cell.angle_beta   90.00
_cell.angle_gamma   90.00
#
_symmetry.space_group_name_H-M   'P 1'
#
loop_
_entity.id
_entity.type
_entity.pdbx_description
1 polymer ?
#
loop_
_entity_poly.entity_id
_entity_poly.type
_entity_poly.pdbx_seq_one_letter_code
_entity_poly.pdbx_strand_id
1 'polypeptide(L)'
;STLDRSSAASDVYKRQKHLFTQRTINGKVYELPFEAESDGTKKMIAALPVLMVALQEGRTVVVDELDAKLHPKLLRYVIQMFKNPELNKKGAQLLFSSHDLTTMKNTVFRRDEIWFAAMNDNHESEIYSLYEFRQEDNTRVKSTAAFDKQYLEGRYGADPYLSNMLTGRDW
;
A
#
# COMPACT_ATOMS: atom_id res chain seq x y z
N SER A 1 -29.69 15.77 -47.83
CA SER A 1 -29.69 16.00 -46.38
C SER A 1 -28.66 15.09 -45.70
N THR A 2 -27.37 15.47 -45.79
CA THR A 2 -26.23 14.71 -45.27
C THR A 2 -25.32 15.59 -44.39
N LEU A 3 -25.88 16.52 -43.61
CA LEU A 3 -25.09 17.50 -42.86
C LEU A 3 -25.32 17.48 -41.34
N ASP A 4 -25.96 16.45 -40.76
CA ASP A 4 -26.30 16.50 -39.33
C ASP A 4 -25.67 15.39 -38.46
N ARG A 5 -24.74 14.57 -39.01
CA ARG A 5 -24.05 13.53 -38.23
C ARG A 5 -22.68 13.94 -37.73
N SER A 6 -22.10 15.03 -38.20
CA SER A 6 -20.75 15.49 -37.81
C SER A 6 -20.76 16.38 -36.56
N SER A 7 -21.88 17.04 -36.26
CA SER A 7 -21.98 17.93 -35.11
C SER A 7 -22.17 17.18 -33.78
N ALA A 8 -22.90 16.08 -33.77
CA ALA A 8 -23.14 15.29 -32.58
C ALA A 8 -21.87 14.54 -32.07
N ALA A 9 -21.00 14.09 -32.97
CA ALA A 9 -19.74 13.47 -32.63
C ALA A 9 -18.73 14.47 -32.04
N SER A 10 -18.78 15.74 -32.51
CA SER A 10 -17.93 16.83 -31.99
C SER A 10 -18.35 17.31 -30.59
N ASP A 11 -19.63 17.22 -30.22
CA ASP A 11 -20.13 17.63 -28.91
C ASP A 11 -19.86 16.60 -27.80
N VAL A 12 -19.69 15.33 -28.12
CA VAL A 12 -19.29 14.31 -27.15
C VAL A 12 -17.84 14.49 -26.72
N TYR A 13 -16.95 14.97 -27.58
CA TYR A 13 -15.55 15.27 -27.24
C TYR A 13 -15.36 16.56 -26.40
N LYS A 14 -16.35 17.45 -26.32
CA LYS A 14 -16.22 18.74 -25.62
C LYS A 14 -16.55 18.72 -24.14
N ARG A 15 -16.92 17.58 -23.54
CA ARG A 15 -17.13 17.43 -22.10
C ARG A 15 -15.95 16.72 -21.40
N GLN A 16 -14.72 17.12 -21.69
CA GLN A 16 -13.62 16.74 -20.82
C GLN A 16 -13.80 17.46 -19.47
N LYS A 17 -14.10 16.70 -18.45
CA LYS A 17 -14.09 17.23 -17.07
C LYS A 17 -12.63 17.36 -16.65
N HIS A 18 -12.17 18.59 -16.49
CA HIS A 18 -10.87 18.87 -15.91
C HIS A 18 -11.00 18.86 -14.39
N LEU A 19 -10.16 18.06 -13.72
CA LEU A 19 -10.06 18.02 -12.28
C LEU A 19 -8.93 18.95 -11.83
N PHE A 20 -9.22 19.78 -10.85
CA PHE A 20 -8.23 20.68 -10.23
C PHE A 20 -8.14 20.39 -8.73
N THR A 21 -6.94 20.50 -8.18
CA THR A 21 -6.73 20.56 -6.73
C THR A 21 -6.60 22.01 -6.30
N GLN A 22 -7.20 22.36 -5.16
CA GLN A 22 -7.09 23.71 -4.60
C GLN A 22 -6.12 23.72 -3.42
N ARG A 23 -5.24 24.70 -3.37
CA ARG A 23 -4.30 24.92 -2.27
C ARG A 23 -4.42 26.35 -1.77
N THR A 24 -4.55 26.51 -0.47
CA THR A 24 -4.52 27.82 0.17
C THR A 24 -3.12 28.12 0.68
N ILE A 25 -2.46 29.12 0.13
CA ILE A 25 -1.12 29.57 0.53
C ILE A 25 -1.23 31.05 0.91
N ASN A 26 -0.89 31.39 2.15
CA ASN A 26 -0.97 32.77 2.67
C ASN A 26 -2.35 33.41 2.47
N GLY A 27 -3.43 32.65 2.65
CA GLY A 27 -4.80 33.12 2.48
C GLY A 27 -5.29 33.27 1.03
N LYS A 28 -4.46 32.96 0.05
CA LYS A 28 -4.83 32.94 -1.37
C LYS A 28 -5.05 31.52 -1.86
N VAL A 29 -6.12 31.30 -2.62
CA VAL A 29 -6.45 30.02 -3.22
C VAL A 29 -5.76 29.93 -4.59
N TYR A 30 -5.05 28.82 -4.80
CA TYR A 30 -4.41 28.47 -6.07
C TYR A 30 -5.01 27.16 -6.58
N GLU A 31 -5.30 27.12 -7.87
CA GLU A 31 -5.76 25.90 -8.55
C GLU A 31 -4.60 25.29 -9.33
N LEU A 32 -4.42 24.00 -9.13
CA LEU A 32 -3.42 23.20 -9.84
C LEU A 32 -4.16 22.14 -10.66
N PRO A 33 -3.94 22.03 -11.98
CA PRO A 33 -4.48 20.95 -12.79
C PRO A 33 -4.07 19.59 -12.20
N PHE A 34 -5.00 18.63 -12.17
CA PHE A 34 -4.73 17.31 -11.62
C PHE A 34 -3.54 16.60 -12.29
N GLU A 35 -3.34 16.85 -13.58
CA GLU A 35 -2.22 16.35 -14.37
C GLU A 35 -0.86 16.82 -13.86
N ALA A 36 -0.82 18.00 -13.23
CA ALA A 36 0.40 18.57 -12.64
C ALA A 36 0.68 18.11 -11.20
N GLU A 37 -0.23 17.34 -10.59
CA GLU A 37 -0.01 16.74 -9.28
C GLU A 37 1.03 15.63 -9.31
N SER A 38 1.65 15.35 -8.13
CA SER A 38 2.58 14.23 -7.99
C SER A 38 1.88 12.89 -8.22
N ASP A 39 2.62 11.89 -8.69
CA ASP A 39 2.10 10.51 -8.91
C ASP A 39 1.48 9.95 -7.62
N GLY A 40 2.09 10.21 -6.46
CA GLY A 40 1.54 9.79 -5.16
C GLY A 40 0.20 10.44 -4.84
N THR A 41 0.06 11.74 -5.12
CA THR A 41 -1.21 12.46 -4.96
C THR A 41 -2.28 11.90 -5.90
N LYS A 42 -1.93 11.67 -7.17
CA LYS A 42 -2.83 11.06 -8.16
C LYS A 42 -3.30 9.68 -7.74
N LYS A 43 -2.37 8.81 -7.30
CA LYS A 43 -2.68 7.47 -6.80
C LYS A 43 -3.62 7.53 -5.59
N MET A 44 -3.35 8.42 -4.64
CA MET A 44 -4.19 8.58 -3.46
C MET A 44 -5.61 9.04 -3.82
N ILE A 45 -5.74 10.07 -4.65
CA ILE A 45 -7.05 10.59 -5.08
C ILE A 45 -7.85 9.50 -5.81
N ALA A 46 -7.20 8.69 -6.64
CA ALA A 46 -7.84 7.58 -7.34
C ALA A 46 -8.28 6.44 -6.38
N ALA A 47 -7.50 6.15 -5.34
CA ALA A 47 -7.79 5.09 -4.38
C ALA A 47 -8.84 5.50 -3.34
N LEU A 48 -8.89 6.77 -2.93
CA LEU A 48 -9.76 7.24 -1.85
C LEU A 48 -11.23 6.84 -1.99
N PRO A 49 -11.89 6.96 -3.15
CA PRO A 49 -13.31 6.56 -3.28
C PRO A 49 -13.54 5.08 -2.95
N VAL A 50 -12.64 4.20 -3.40
CA VAL A 50 -12.72 2.75 -3.13
C VAL A 50 -12.54 2.47 -1.64
N LEU A 51 -11.53 3.11 -1.02
CA LEU A 51 -11.27 2.97 0.42
C LEU A 51 -12.44 3.49 1.26
N MET A 52 -13.03 4.62 0.88
CA MET A 52 -14.19 5.20 1.57
C MET A 52 -15.42 4.31 1.48
N VAL A 53 -15.72 3.76 0.30
CA VAL A 53 -16.83 2.81 0.13
C VAL A 53 -16.60 1.56 0.97
N ALA A 54 -15.36 1.02 0.99
CA ALA A 54 -15.02 -0.13 1.79
C ALA A 54 -15.28 0.12 3.29
N LEU A 55 -14.82 1.25 3.81
CA LEU A 55 -15.04 1.64 5.22
C LEU A 55 -16.53 1.83 5.54
N GLN A 56 -17.30 2.45 4.62
CA GLN A 56 -18.72 2.69 4.80
C GLN A 56 -19.55 1.40 4.77
N GLU A 57 -19.14 0.41 4.00
CA GLU A 57 -19.92 -0.82 3.79
C GLU A 57 -19.35 -2.04 4.53
N GLY A 58 -18.17 -1.92 5.16
CA GLY A 58 -17.52 -3.03 5.86
C GLY A 58 -16.91 -4.06 4.90
N ARG A 59 -16.40 -3.62 3.73
CA ARG A 59 -15.85 -4.50 2.71
C ARG A 59 -14.37 -4.77 2.92
N THR A 60 -13.90 -5.88 2.34
CA THR A 60 -12.47 -6.16 2.21
C THR A 60 -11.93 -5.54 0.92
N VAL A 61 -10.82 -4.82 1.04
CA VAL A 61 -10.06 -4.27 -0.09
C VAL A 61 -8.74 -5.01 -0.19
N VAL A 62 -8.41 -5.47 -1.38
CA VAL A 62 -7.13 -6.13 -1.69
C VAL A 62 -6.34 -5.23 -2.64
N VAL A 63 -5.12 -4.88 -2.26
CA VAL A 63 -4.25 -3.97 -3.04
C VAL A 63 -2.87 -4.57 -3.16
N ASP A 64 -2.41 -4.74 -4.37
CA ASP A 64 -1.03 -5.13 -4.64
C ASP A 64 -0.13 -3.90 -4.69
N GLU A 65 1.06 -3.98 -4.06
CA GLU A 65 2.05 -2.89 -3.96
C GLU A 65 1.41 -1.56 -3.53
N LEU A 66 0.72 -1.54 -2.39
CA LEU A 66 0.07 -0.33 -1.89
C LEU A 66 1.05 0.83 -1.70
N ASP A 67 2.30 0.53 -1.33
CA ASP A 67 3.39 1.50 -1.13
C ASP A 67 3.92 2.11 -2.45
N ALA A 68 3.71 1.46 -3.60
CA ALA A 68 4.26 1.94 -4.86
C ALA A 68 3.85 3.39 -5.15
N LYS A 69 4.85 4.28 -5.29
CA LYS A 69 4.71 5.73 -5.50
C LYS A 69 4.03 6.50 -4.37
N LEU A 70 3.68 5.88 -3.24
CA LEU A 70 3.16 6.58 -2.07
C LEU A 70 4.30 7.02 -1.14
N HIS A 71 4.19 8.23 -0.63
CA HIS A 71 5.04 8.65 0.47
C HIS A 71 4.71 7.81 1.73
N PRO A 72 5.69 7.33 2.52
CA PRO A 72 5.46 6.48 3.71
C PRO A 72 4.42 7.03 4.70
N LYS A 73 4.33 8.35 4.85
CA LYS A 73 3.29 8.99 5.68
C LYS A 73 1.88 8.77 5.13
N LEU A 74 1.70 8.76 3.80
CA LEU A 74 0.40 8.51 3.17
C LEU A 74 0.02 7.04 3.30
N LEU A 75 0.97 6.13 3.09
CA LEU A 75 0.77 4.70 3.32
C LEU A 75 0.30 4.45 4.75
N ARG A 76 1.02 5.00 5.74
CA ARG A 76 0.65 4.90 7.15
C ARG A 76 -0.74 5.48 7.43
N TYR A 77 -1.10 6.57 6.79
CA TYR A 77 -2.43 7.17 6.93
C TYR A 77 -3.54 6.23 6.45
N VAL A 78 -3.37 5.62 5.28
CA VAL A 78 -4.32 4.62 4.75
C VAL A 78 -4.48 3.44 5.71
N ILE A 79 -3.37 2.87 6.20
CA ILE A 79 -3.40 1.78 7.18
C ILE A 79 -4.19 2.20 8.43
N GLN A 80 -3.93 3.40 8.92
CA GLN A 80 -4.60 3.92 10.12
C GLN A 80 -6.10 4.16 9.93
N MET A 81 -6.57 4.49 8.72
CA MET A 81 -8.01 4.60 8.46
C MET A 81 -8.74 3.28 8.75
N PHE A 82 -8.16 2.14 8.38
CA PHE A 82 -8.75 0.82 8.63
C PHE A 82 -8.59 0.35 10.07
N LYS A 83 -7.57 0.83 10.78
CA LYS A 83 -7.31 0.49 12.19
C LYS A 83 -8.05 1.39 13.17
N ASN A 84 -8.54 2.54 12.74
CA ASN A 84 -9.27 3.47 13.61
C ASN A 84 -10.74 3.04 13.77
N PRO A 85 -11.19 2.66 14.98
CA PRO A 85 -12.56 2.20 15.21
C PRO A 85 -13.61 3.30 14.95
N GLU A 86 -13.25 4.58 15.06
CA GLU A 86 -14.16 5.68 14.77
C GLU A 86 -14.44 5.83 13.26
N LEU A 87 -13.47 5.48 12.41
CA LEU A 87 -13.62 5.51 10.96
C LEU A 87 -14.14 4.17 10.43
N ASN A 88 -13.61 3.07 10.94
CA ASN A 88 -13.93 1.71 10.52
C ASN A 88 -14.98 1.05 11.43
N LYS A 89 -16.16 1.64 11.47
CA LYS A 89 -17.27 1.16 12.33
C LYS A 89 -17.86 -0.18 11.88
N LYS A 90 -17.69 -0.53 10.61
CA LYS A 90 -18.26 -1.75 10.03
C LYS A 90 -17.25 -2.88 9.85
N GLY A 91 -16.03 -2.73 10.36
CA GLY A 91 -15.02 -3.78 10.31
C GLY A 91 -14.49 -4.06 8.89
N ALA A 92 -14.35 -3.03 8.06
CA ALA A 92 -13.70 -3.16 6.77
C ALA A 92 -12.27 -3.67 6.93
N GLN A 93 -11.78 -4.45 5.97
CA GLN A 93 -10.44 -5.04 5.99
C GLN A 93 -9.60 -4.51 4.84
N LEU A 94 -8.32 -4.28 5.10
CA LEU A 94 -7.32 -3.93 4.09
C LEU A 94 -6.26 -5.03 4.05
N LEU A 95 -6.24 -5.79 2.96
CA LEU A 95 -5.17 -6.74 2.64
C LEU A 95 -4.30 -6.13 1.56
N PHE A 96 -2.99 -6.04 1.80
CA PHE A 96 -2.10 -5.44 0.82
C PHE A 96 -0.72 -6.08 0.84
N SER A 97 -0.05 -6.09 -0.31
CA SER A 97 1.38 -6.33 -0.40
C SER A 97 2.16 -5.02 -0.33
N SER A 98 3.39 -5.07 0.17
CA SER A 98 4.26 -3.91 0.28
C SER A 98 5.73 -4.33 0.40
N HIS A 99 6.61 -3.56 -0.22
CA HIS A 99 8.06 -3.64 -0.01
C HIS A 99 8.56 -2.59 1.00
N ASP A 100 7.66 -1.75 1.54
CA ASP A 100 8.03 -0.70 2.50
C ASP A 100 8.15 -1.24 3.92
N LEU A 101 9.36 -1.24 4.43
CA LEU A 101 9.65 -1.62 5.80
C LEU A 101 9.39 -0.51 6.83
N THR A 102 9.19 0.73 6.40
CA THR A 102 9.01 1.88 7.32
C THR A 102 7.73 1.77 8.14
N THR A 103 6.72 1.07 7.62
CA THR A 103 5.47 0.79 8.30
C THR A 103 5.46 -0.54 9.04
N MET A 104 6.43 -1.43 8.80
CA MET A 104 6.54 -2.75 9.42
C MET A 104 7.04 -2.67 10.88
N LYS A 105 6.27 -2.01 11.73
CA LYS A 105 6.60 -1.75 13.13
C LYS A 105 5.55 -2.30 14.07
N ASN A 106 5.99 -2.70 15.26
CA ASN A 106 5.11 -3.16 16.33
C ASN A 106 4.12 -2.09 16.83
N THR A 107 4.39 -0.81 16.55
CA THR A 107 3.47 0.32 16.81
C THR A 107 2.40 0.49 15.73
N VAL A 108 2.56 -0.19 14.58
CA VAL A 108 1.63 -0.13 13.45
C VAL A 108 0.88 -1.44 13.30
N PHE A 109 1.58 -2.58 13.41
CA PHE A 109 1.01 -3.91 13.20
C PHE A 109 1.24 -4.82 14.39
N ARG A 110 0.28 -5.73 14.62
CA ARG A 110 0.45 -6.92 15.43
C ARG A 110 1.17 -8.00 14.60
N ARG A 111 1.75 -9.01 15.26
CA ARG A 111 2.45 -10.12 14.61
C ARG A 111 1.54 -10.94 13.67
N ASP A 112 0.27 -11.08 14.03
CA ASP A 112 -0.74 -11.80 13.27
C ASP A 112 -1.23 -11.04 12.02
N GLU A 113 -0.92 -9.75 11.93
CA GLU A 113 -1.23 -8.91 10.78
C GLU A 113 -0.11 -8.87 9.73
N ILE A 114 1.08 -9.41 10.04
CA ILE A 114 2.23 -9.44 9.14
C ILE A 114 2.40 -10.85 8.61
N TRP A 115 2.44 -10.98 7.29
CA TRP A 115 2.62 -12.22 6.57
C TRP A 115 3.78 -12.09 5.61
N PHE A 116 4.57 -13.14 5.50
CA PHE A 116 5.68 -13.24 4.56
C PHE A 116 5.31 -14.22 3.45
N ALA A 117 5.64 -13.84 2.22
CA ALA A 117 5.69 -14.73 1.08
C ALA A 117 7.16 -15.01 0.78
N ALA A 118 7.60 -16.22 0.94
CA ALA A 118 8.98 -16.63 0.74
C ALA A 118 9.04 -17.81 -0.23
N MET A 119 10.21 -18.05 -0.79
CA MET A 119 10.51 -19.25 -1.57
C MET A 119 11.39 -20.15 -0.72
N ASN A 120 11.00 -21.41 -0.57
CA ASN A 120 11.82 -22.41 0.14
C ASN A 120 12.94 -22.96 -0.76
N ASP A 121 13.80 -23.81 -0.21
CA ASP A 121 14.94 -24.41 -0.92
C ASP A 121 14.52 -25.29 -2.12
N ASN A 122 13.29 -25.77 -2.16
CA ASN A 122 12.72 -26.52 -3.27
C ASN A 122 12.11 -25.63 -4.36
N HIS A 123 12.26 -24.29 -4.27
CA HIS A 123 11.62 -23.30 -5.13
C HIS A 123 10.08 -23.30 -5.07
N GLU A 124 9.51 -23.71 -3.94
CA GLU A 124 8.08 -23.64 -3.68
C GLU A 124 7.76 -22.39 -2.89
N SER A 125 6.64 -21.75 -3.21
CA SER A 125 6.18 -20.56 -2.48
C SER A 125 5.53 -20.95 -1.15
N GLU A 126 5.96 -20.33 -0.09
CA GLU A 126 5.41 -20.47 1.25
C GLU A 126 4.83 -19.17 1.76
N ILE A 127 3.73 -19.23 2.50
CA ILE A 127 3.13 -18.08 3.19
C ILE A 127 3.01 -18.41 4.67
N TYR A 128 3.56 -17.56 5.51
CA TYR A 128 3.49 -17.71 6.97
C TYR A 128 3.36 -16.37 7.67
N SER A 129 2.71 -16.37 8.84
CA SER A 129 2.58 -15.16 9.65
C SER A 129 3.77 -14.98 10.59
N LEU A 130 4.09 -13.73 10.90
CA LEU A 130 5.10 -13.43 11.92
C LEU A 130 4.70 -13.97 13.31
N TYR A 131 3.42 -14.19 13.56
CA TYR A 131 2.93 -14.81 14.79
C TYR A 131 3.27 -16.31 14.87
N GLU A 132 3.22 -17.04 13.76
CA GLU A 132 3.53 -18.47 13.67
C GLU A 132 5.01 -18.75 13.60
N PHE A 133 5.78 -17.76 13.11
CA PHE A 133 7.22 -17.88 12.94
C PHE A 133 7.91 -18.25 14.26
N ARG A 134 8.84 -19.21 14.19
CA ARG A 134 9.68 -19.67 15.30
C ARG A 134 11.12 -19.31 15.02
N GLN A 135 11.78 -18.74 16.02
CA GLN A 135 13.22 -18.50 16.00
C GLN A 135 13.98 -19.84 16.16
N GLU A 136 15.28 -19.86 15.94
CA GLU A 136 16.12 -21.05 16.09
C GLU A 136 16.01 -21.71 17.46
N ASP A 137 15.80 -20.91 18.52
CA ASP A 137 15.56 -21.37 19.89
C ASP A 137 14.12 -21.82 20.15
N ASN A 138 13.32 -22.00 19.10
CA ASN A 138 11.90 -22.36 19.11
C ASN A 138 10.99 -21.35 19.84
N THR A 139 11.49 -20.16 20.16
CA THR A 139 10.67 -19.10 20.73
C THR A 139 9.91 -18.29 19.66
N ARG A 140 8.82 -17.66 20.08
CA ARG A 140 8.08 -16.74 19.20
C ARG A 140 8.70 -15.37 19.21
N VAL A 141 8.60 -14.66 18.09
CA VAL A 141 8.96 -13.24 18.02
C VAL A 141 8.19 -12.45 19.08
N LYS A 142 8.85 -11.63 19.86
CA LYS A 142 8.21 -10.80 20.88
C LYS A 142 7.33 -9.72 20.20
N SER A 143 6.17 -9.42 20.80
CA SER A 143 5.28 -8.35 20.30
C SER A 143 5.93 -6.96 20.33
N THR A 144 6.94 -6.78 21.15
CA THR A 144 7.71 -5.55 21.29
C THR A 144 8.95 -5.49 20.41
N ALA A 145 9.20 -6.53 19.60
CA ALA A 145 10.38 -6.57 18.72
C ALA A 145 10.32 -5.48 17.64
N ALA A 146 11.48 -5.03 17.18
CA ALA A 146 11.60 -4.17 16.01
C ALA A 146 11.52 -5.02 14.75
N PHE A 147 10.29 -5.22 14.22
CA PHE A 147 10.03 -6.14 13.13
C PHE A 147 10.81 -5.80 11.85
N ASP A 148 10.86 -4.51 11.50
CA ASP A 148 11.63 -3.98 10.38
C ASP A 148 13.13 -4.31 10.47
N LYS A 149 13.73 -4.10 11.64
CA LYS A 149 15.15 -4.39 11.85
C LYS A 149 15.46 -5.89 11.80
N GLN A 150 14.64 -6.70 12.47
CA GLN A 150 14.83 -8.16 12.48
C GLN A 150 14.61 -8.78 11.09
N TYR A 151 13.73 -8.20 10.27
CA TYR A 151 13.58 -8.59 8.88
C TYR A 151 14.87 -8.32 8.08
N LEU A 152 15.42 -7.09 8.19
CA LEU A 152 16.68 -6.72 7.53
C LEU A 152 17.90 -7.52 8.01
N GLU A 153 17.83 -8.09 9.20
CA GLU A 153 18.85 -9.01 9.75
C GLU A 153 18.64 -10.47 9.27
N GLY A 154 17.68 -10.73 8.36
CA GLY A 154 17.40 -12.06 7.83
C GLY A 154 16.72 -13.03 8.82
N ARG A 155 16.26 -12.53 9.97
CA ARG A 155 15.77 -13.41 11.05
C ARG A 155 14.48 -14.14 10.75
N TYR A 156 13.75 -13.73 9.71
CA TYR A 156 12.43 -14.28 9.42
C TYR A 156 12.42 -15.24 8.21
N GLY A 157 13.59 -15.49 7.60
CA GLY A 157 13.72 -16.43 6.48
C GLY A 157 13.06 -15.97 5.17
N ALA A 158 12.55 -14.75 5.13
CA ALA A 158 11.89 -14.17 3.94
C ALA A 158 12.83 -13.21 3.17
N ASP A 159 14.13 -13.33 3.36
CA ASP A 159 15.11 -12.52 2.64
C ASP A 159 15.14 -12.88 1.16
N PRO A 160 15.22 -11.89 0.26
CA PRO A 160 15.60 -12.16 -1.11
C PRO A 160 16.94 -12.92 -1.11
N TYR A 161 17.08 -13.95 -1.94
CA TYR A 161 18.26 -14.84 -2.05
C TYR A 161 19.58 -14.11 -2.46
N LEU A 162 19.80 -12.90 -1.97
CA LEU A 162 21.02 -12.11 -2.22
C LEU A 162 22.24 -12.65 -1.46
N SER A 163 22.03 -13.33 -0.33
CA SER A 163 23.13 -13.89 0.49
C SER A 163 23.94 -14.94 -0.25
N ASN A 164 23.32 -15.77 -1.11
CA ASN A 164 24.03 -16.78 -1.88
C ASN A 164 24.79 -16.20 -3.09
N MET A 165 24.40 -15.01 -3.59
CA MET A 165 25.13 -14.34 -4.67
C MET A 165 26.40 -13.66 -4.19
N LEU A 166 26.47 -13.23 -2.93
CA LEU A 166 27.63 -12.54 -2.38
C LEU A 166 28.63 -13.49 -1.69
N THR A 167 28.22 -14.70 -1.34
CA THR A 167 29.09 -15.74 -0.74
C THR A 167 29.68 -16.71 -1.75
N GLY A 168 29.22 -16.71 -3.00
CA GLY A 168 29.85 -17.41 -4.10
C GLY A 168 31.26 -16.83 -4.36
N ARG A 169 32.28 -17.64 -4.12
CA ARG A 169 33.70 -17.30 -4.23
C ARG A 169 34.18 -17.16 -5.68
N ASP A 170 33.49 -16.41 -6.50
CA ASP A 170 33.89 -16.19 -7.91
C ASP A 170 33.86 -14.69 -8.22
N TRP A 171 34.65 -13.91 -7.42
CA TRP A 171 35.10 -12.55 -7.73
C TRP A 171 36.61 -12.46 -7.63
#